data_db7dcf022f725d3a895578b9c73df30e
#
_entry.id   db7dcf022f725d3a895578b9c73df30e
#
_cell.length_a   1.000
_cell.length_b   1.000
_cell.length_c   1.000
_cell.angle_alpha   90.00
_cell.angle_beta   90.00
_cell.angle_gamma   90.00
#
_symmetry.space_group_name_H-M   'P 1'
#
loop_
_entity.id
_entity.type
_entity.pdbx_description
1 polymer ?
#
loop_
_entity_poly.entity_id
_entity_poly.type
_entity_poly.pdbx_seq_one_letter_code
_entity_poly.pdbx_strand_id
1 'polypeptide(L)'
;MDEIVARSLAKWPNVPAVYGWLALDRRGNWLIKGQRIGNAALRDFIGRNYQADEKGRWYFQNGPQRVYVVMAYTPLVVHYEGDQLVDHCGRPFVPAGALQDDEGSVLFEGGQTVALLDDRDLARFADQNPSPEAVNRADVAARFGFVPDPKPG
;
A
#
# COMPACT_ATOMS: atom_id res chain seq x y z
N MET A 1 12.03 7.97 2.14
CA MET A 1 12.73 8.06 0.82
C MET A 1 14.22 7.93 1.04
N ASP A 2 14.88 7.08 0.27
CA ASP A 2 16.33 6.92 0.36
C ASP A 2 17.06 8.22 0.00
N GLU A 3 18.18 8.49 0.65
CA GLU A 3 18.95 9.71 0.42
C GLU A 3 19.43 9.85 -1.03
N ILE A 4 19.87 8.73 -1.63
CA ILE A 4 20.30 8.74 -3.04
C ILE A 4 19.14 9.09 -3.98
N VAL A 5 17.93 8.66 -3.65
CA VAL A 5 16.71 8.98 -4.42
C VAL A 5 16.37 10.46 -4.27
N ALA A 6 16.43 11.01 -3.06
CA ALA A 6 16.17 12.42 -2.80
C ALA A 6 17.16 13.33 -3.55
N ARG A 7 18.45 12.95 -3.57
CA ARG A 7 19.45 13.69 -4.34
C ARG A 7 19.22 13.65 -5.85
N SER A 8 18.81 12.48 -6.35
CA SER A 8 18.48 12.32 -7.77
C SER A 8 17.28 13.17 -8.17
N LEU A 9 16.23 13.20 -7.33
CA LEU A 9 15.06 14.02 -7.55
C LEU A 9 15.40 15.51 -7.55
N ALA A 10 16.25 15.96 -6.63
CA ALA A 10 16.70 17.36 -6.57
C ALA A 10 17.46 17.77 -7.84
N LYS A 11 18.25 16.85 -8.40
CA LYS A 11 19.02 17.08 -9.62
C LYS A 11 18.15 17.04 -10.89
N TRP A 12 17.12 16.18 -10.90
CA TRP A 12 16.25 15.95 -12.08
C TRP A 12 14.77 16.07 -11.65
N PRO A 13 14.27 17.28 -11.30
CA PRO A 13 12.94 17.40 -10.71
C PRO A 13 11.78 17.29 -11.69
N ASN A 14 12.03 17.34 -13.00
CA ASN A 14 10.98 17.43 -14.01
C ASN A 14 10.87 16.18 -14.89
N VAL A 15 11.31 15.03 -14.39
CA VAL A 15 11.16 13.76 -15.11
C VAL A 15 9.67 13.37 -15.12
N PRO A 16 9.08 13.06 -16.28
CA PRO A 16 7.66 12.70 -16.36
C PRO A 16 7.33 11.47 -15.52
N ALA A 17 6.17 11.50 -14.89
CA ALA A 17 5.67 10.37 -14.11
C ALA A 17 5.19 9.23 -15.01
N VAL A 18 5.20 8.01 -14.46
CA VAL A 18 4.77 6.79 -15.15
C VAL A 18 3.49 6.27 -14.47
N TYR A 19 2.55 5.83 -15.28
CA TYR A 19 1.26 5.31 -14.83
C TYR A 19 1.02 3.92 -15.43
N GLY A 20 0.35 3.05 -14.66
CA GLY A 20 -0.09 1.75 -15.17
C GLY A 20 0.99 0.68 -15.29
N TRP A 21 2.19 0.90 -14.77
CA TRP A 21 3.31 -0.04 -14.86
C TRP A 21 3.46 -0.92 -13.63
N LEU A 22 3.34 -0.32 -12.46
CA LEU A 22 3.58 -0.96 -11.17
C LEU A 22 2.25 -1.18 -10.47
N ALA A 23 2.03 -2.38 -9.98
CA ALA A 23 0.80 -2.73 -9.26
C ALA A 23 1.14 -3.36 -7.92
N LEU A 24 0.18 -3.24 -6.99
CA LEU A 24 0.22 -3.87 -5.69
C LEU A 24 -0.97 -4.84 -5.60
N ASP A 25 -0.71 -6.11 -5.30
CA ASP A 25 -1.79 -7.08 -5.13
C ASP A 25 -2.32 -7.12 -3.69
N ARG A 26 -3.32 -7.96 -3.45
CA ARG A 26 -3.98 -8.07 -2.14
C ARG A 26 -3.11 -8.74 -1.08
N ARG A 27 -1.99 -9.32 -1.43
CA ARG A 27 -1.03 -9.94 -0.49
C ARG A 27 0.25 -9.15 -0.32
N GLY A 28 0.29 -7.92 -0.85
CA GLY A 28 1.46 -7.06 -0.71
C GLY A 28 2.57 -7.35 -1.70
N ASN A 29 2.30 -8.09 -2.77
CA ASN A 29 3.28 -8.32 -3.82
C ASN A 29 3.30 -7.16 -4.79
N TRP A 30 4.51 -6.75 -5.20
CA TRP A 30 4.72 -5.80 -6.28
C TRP A 30 4.72 -6.54 -7.62
N LEU A 31 4.00 -5.98 -8.61
CA LEU A 31 3.94 -6.55 -9.95
C LEU A 31 4.32 -5.49 -10.98
N ILE A 32 5.10 -5.90 -11.99
CA ILE A 32 5.38 -5.09 -13.17
C ILE A 32 4.73 -5.78 -14.36
N LYS A 33 3.81 -5.09 -15.03
CA LYS A 33 3.06 -5.64 -16.16
C LYS A 33 2.42 -6.99 -15.82
N GLY A 34 1.84 -7.08 -14.64
CA GLY A 34 1.16 -8.28 -14.18
C GLY A 34 2.06 -9.40 -13.67
N GLN A 35 3.38 -9.22 -13.70
CA GLN A 35 4.32 -10.21 -13.22
C GLN A 35 4.91 -9.82 -11.88
N ARG A 36 4.86 -10.77 -10.95
CA ARG A 36 5.36 -10.56 -9.59
C ARG A 36 6.88 -10.35 -9.60
N ILE A 37 7.34 -9.31 -8.90
CA ILE A 37 8.75 -9.04 -8.70
C ILE A 37 9.31 -10.01 -7.67
N GLY A 38 10.24 -10.88 -8.10
CA GLY A 38 10.88 -11.86 -7.22
C GLY A 38 12.16 -11.38 -6.55
N ASN A 39 12.82 -10.35 -7.07
CA ASN A 39 14.07 -9.85 -6.52
C ASN A 39 13.84 -9.10 -5.21
N ALA A 40 14.40 -9.62 -4.10
CA ALA A 40 14.19 -9.05 -2.77
C ALA A 40 14.76 -7.64 -2.64
N ALA A 41 15.93 -7.37 -3.22
CA ALA A 41 16.55 -6.06 -3.14
C ALA A 41 15.71 -4.99 -3.85
N LEU A 42 15.12 -5.34 -5.01
CA LEU A 42 14.24 -4.43 -5.73
C LEU A 42 12.93 -4.19 -4.96
N ARG A 43 12.33 -5.26 -4.41
CA ARG A 43 11.13 -5.12 -3.58
C ARG A 43 11.37 -4.20 -2.39
N ASP A 44 12.50 -4.36 -1.71
CA ASP A 44 12.86 -3.54 -0.56
C ASP A 44 13.09 -2.09 -0.95
N PHE A 45 13.74 -1.87 -2.09
CA PHE A 45 13.96 -0.52 -2.62
C PHE A 45 12.63 0.18 -2.95
N ILE A 46 11.71 -0.51 -3.61
CA ILE A 46 10.37 0.02 -3.90
C ILE A 46 9.66 0.39 -2.59
N GLY A 47 9.67 -0.52 -1.61
CA GLY A 47 8.99 -0.31 -0.32
C GLY A 47 9.54 0.88 0.46
N ARG A 48 10.86 1.07 0.47
CA ARG A 48 11.46 2.21 1.16
C ARG A 48 11.12 3.56 0.54
N ASN A 49 10.77 3.57 -0.75
CA ASN A 49 10.52 4.79 -1.51
C ASN A 49 9.06 4.90 -1.98
N TYR A 50 8.15 4.28 -1.24
CA TYR A 50 6.72 4.24 -1.51
C TYR A 50 5.97 5.20 -0.59
N GLN A 51 5.18 6.11 -1.17
CA GLN A 51 4.45 7.13 -0.41
C GLN A 51 3.30 7.70 -1.23
N ALA A 52 2.42 8.46 -0.55
CA ALA A 52 1.29 9.14 -1.17
C ALA A 52 1.66 10.57 -1.56
N ASP A 53 1.06 11.07 -2.63
CA ASP A 53 1.06 12.50 -2.94
C ASP A 53 -0.13 13.21 -2.25
N GLU A 54 -0.24 14.52 -2.44
CA GLU A 54 -1.28 15.33 -1.80
C GLU A 54 -2.70 15.03 -2.30
N LYS A 55 -2.83 14.30 -3.43
CA LYS A 55 -4.12 13.89 -3.99
C LYS A 55 -4.53 12.47 -3.57
N GLY A 56 -3.74 11.83 -2.72
CA GLY A 56 -3.99 10.45 -2.30
C GLY A 56 -3.58 9.41 -3.33
N ARG A 57 -2.77 9.77 -4.30
CA ARG A 57 -2.20 8.83 -5.27
C ARG A 57 -0.88 8.32 -4.72
N TRP A 58 -0.69 7.01 -4.73
CA TRP A 58 0.51 6.39 -4.18
C TRP A 58 1.51 6.08 -5.29
N TYR A 59 2.78 6.31 -5.01
CA TYR A 59 3.85 6.14 -5.98
C TYR A 59 5.12 5.63 -5.35
N PHE A 60 5.93 4.98 -6.19
CA PHE A 60 7.31 4.62 -5.91
C PHE A 60 8.21 5.69 -6.55
N GLN A 61 9.08 6.30 -5.76
CA GLN A 61 10.06 7.26 -6.29
C GLN A 61 11.28 6.48 -6.79
N ASN A 62 11.35 6.30 -8.10
CA ASN A 62 12.46 5.60 -8.77
C ASN A 62 13.49 6.63 -9.23
N GLY A 63 14.49 6.91 -8.38
CA GLY A 63 15.39 8.02 -8.66
C GLY A 63 14.60 9.31 -8.84
N PRO A 64 14.74 10.01 -9.97
CA PRO A 64 14.00 11.26 -10.22
C PRO A 64 12.58 11.04 -10.72
N GLN A 65 12.18 9.79 -11.02
CA GLN A 65 10.90 9.49 -11.65
C GLN A 65 9.89 8.95 -10.66
N ARG A 66 8.67 9.50 -10.68
CA ARG A 66 7.54 8.91 -9.97
C ARG A 66 6.92 7.80 -10.80
N VAL A 67 6.74 6.64 -10.17
CA VAL A 67 6.03 5.51 -10.77
C VAL A 67 4.78 5.29 -9.92
N TYR A 68 3.64 5.70 -10.45
CA TYR A 68 2.37 5.57 -9.73
C TYR A 68 1.92 4.12 -9.70
N VAL A 69 1.31 3.73 -8.57
CA VAL A 69 0.95 2.34 -8.27
C VAL A 69 -0.54 2.13 -8.48
N VAL A 70 -0.88 1.12 -9.24
CA VAL A 70 -2.25 0.59 -9.33
C VAL A 70 -2.40 -0.44 -8.21
N MET A 71 -3.32 -0.21 -7.29
CA MET A 71 -3.52 -1.13 -6.17
C MET A 71 -4.79 -1.94 -6.34
N ALA A 72 -4.71 -3.23 -5.99
CA ALA A 72 -5.86 -4.12 -6.09
C ALA A 72 -6.97 -3.71 -5.11
N TYR A 73 -6.62 -3.12 -3.98
CA TYR A 73 -7.59 -2.62 -3.01
C TYR A 73 -7.05 -1.39 -2.27
N THR A 74 -6.21 -1.58 -1.26
CA THR A 74 -5.72 -0.53 -0.37
C THR A 74 -4.25 -0.21 -0.64
N PRO A 75 -3.77 0.97 -0.22
CA PRO A 75 -2.37 1.33 -0.43
C PRO A 75 -1.39 0.51 0.39
N LEU A 76 -1.79 -0.03 1.53
CA LEU A 76 -0.96 -0.86 2.37
C LEU A 76 -1.61 -2.23 2.55
N VAL A 77 -0.78 -3.26 2.65
CA VAL A 77 -1.20 -4.63 3.01
C VAL A 77 -0.39 -5.05 4.21
N VAL A 78 -1.07 -5.50 5.26
CA VAL A 78 -0.44 -5.85 6.53
C VAL A 78 -0.58 -7.33 6.83
N HIS A 79 0.39 -7.85 7.60
CA HIS A 79 0.38 -9.19 8.13
C HIS A 79 0.87 -9.15 9.57
N TYR A 80 0.59 -10.20 10.33
CA TYR A 80 1.10 -10.30 11.69
C TYR A 80 2.55 -10.77 11.71
N GLU A 81 3.38 -10.10 12.51
CA GLU A 81 4.69 -10.57 12.93
C GLU A 81 4.69 -10.55 14.48
N GLY A 82 4.65 -11.72 15.11
CA GLY A 82 4.39 -11.79 16.54
C GLY A 82 3.01 -11.18 16.84
N ASP A 83 2.95 -10.26 17.78
CA ASP A 83 1.70 -9.57 18.16
C ASP A 83 1.50 -8.25 17.42
N GLN A 84 2.39 -7.93 16.49
CA GLN A 84 2.38 -6.67 15.76
C GLN A 84 1.94 -6.86 14.32
N LEU A 85 1.38 -5.79 13.75
CA LEU A 85 1.13 -5.70 12.31
C LEU A 85 2.30 -4.99 11.64
N VAL A 86 2.71 -5.53 10.49
CA VAL A 86 3.77 -4.97 9.66
C VAL A 86 3.22 -4.83 8.24
N ASP A 87 3.47 -3.69 7.60
CA ASP A 87 3.03 -3.50 6.23
C ASP A 87 3.95 -4.20 5.23
N HIS A 88 3.52 -4.25 3.97
CA HIS A 88 4.26 -4.92 2.91
C HIS A 88 5.59 -4.24 2.56
N CYS A 89 5.84 -3.05 3.10
CA CYS A 89 7.11 -2.35 2.98
C CYS A 89 8.05 -2.64 4.15
N GLY A 90 7.61 -3.46 5.12
CA GLY A 90 8.41 -3.79 6.30
C GLY A 90 8.30 -2.78 7.44
N ARG A 91 7.33 -1.87 7.39
CA ARG A 91 7.14 -0.85 8.43
C ARG A 91 6.11 -1.31 9.45
N PRO A 92 6.31 -1.03 10.75
CA PRO A 92 5.29 -1.31 11.75
C PRO A 92 4.01 -0.52 11.43
N PHE A 93 2.86 -1.18 11.60
CA PHE A 93 1.56 -0.55 11.44
C PHE A 93 0.81 -0.61 12.76
N VAL A 94 0.44 0.55 13.30
CA VAL A 94 -0.30 0.65 14.55
C VAL A 94 -1.78 0.91 14.24
N PRO A 95 -2.66 -0.09 14.39
CA PRO A 95 -4.07 0.08 14.07
C PRO A 95 -4.76 0.94 15.12
N ALA A 96 -5.62 1.85 14.66
CA ALA A 96 -6.55 2.59 15.50
C ALA A 96 -7.94 1.94 15.53
N GLY A 97 -8.27 1.14 14.52
CA GLY A 97 -9.52 0.41 14.45
C GLY A 97 -9.49 -0.65 13.37
N ALA A 98 -10.41 -1.59 13.47
CA ALA A 98 -10.59 -2.68 12.51
C ALA A 98 -11.92 -2.53 11.79
N LEU A 99 -11.93 -2.87 10.50
CA LEU A 99 -13.10 -2.82 9.64
C LEU A 99 -13.25 -4.16 8.91
N GLN A 100 -14.47 -4.49 8.55
CA GLN A 100 -14.74 -5.63 7.68
C GLN A 100 -15.68 -5.18 6.57
N ASP A 101 -15.30 -5.45 5.32
CA ASP A 101 -16.12 -5.04 4.19
C ASP A 101 -17.20 -6.08 3.86
N ASP A 102 -18.05 -5.76 2.90
CA ASP A 102 -19.15 -6.59 2.45
C ASP A 102 -18.72 -7.87 1.72
N GLU A 103 -17.43 -8.00 1.41
CA GLU A 103 -16.87 -9.22 0.82
C GLU A 103 -16.11 -10.07 1.85
N GLY A 104 -16.13 -9.68 3.12
CA GLY A 104 -15.47 -10.40 4.21
C GLY A 104 -13.99 -10.06 4.39
N SER A 105 -13.46 -9.12 3.64
CA SER A 105 -12.07 -8.66 3.83
C SER A 105 -11.94 -7.84 5.11
N VAL A 106 -10.81 -7.99 5.78
CA VAL A 106 -10.50 -7.25 7.01
C VAL A 106 -9.50 -6.16 6.70
N LEU A 107 -9.79 -4.96 7.20
CA LEU A 107 -8.93 -3.79 7.04
C LEU A 107 -8.65 -3.17 8.39
N PHE A 108 -7.51 -2.50 8.49
CA PHE A 108 -7.16 -1.72 9.68
C PHE A 108 -6.96 -0.26 9.27
N GLU A 109 -7.54 0.65 10.04
CA GLU A 109 -7.22 2.07 9.90
C GLU A 109 -6.12 2.46 10.87
N GLY A 110 -5.24 3.33 10.44
CA GLY A 110 -4.14 3.84 11.24
C GLY A 110 -3.23 4.75 10.42
N GLY A 111 -2.56 5.70 11.07
CA GLY A 111 -1.66 6.61 10.38
C GLY A 111 -2.31 7.42 9.26
N GLN A 112 -3.59 7.74 9.40
CA GLN A 112 -4.41 8.47 8.41
C GLN A 112 -4.60 7.70 7.09
N THR A 113 -4.44 6.40 7.10
CA THR A 113 -4.65 5.55 5.94
C THR A 113 -5.31 4.23 6.36
N VAL A 114 -5.42 3.31 5.44
CA VAL A 114 -6.04 2.01 5.63
C VAL A 114 -5.16 0.92 5.05
N ALA A 115 -5.14 -0.24 5.69
CA ALA A 115 -4.38 -1.39 5.26
C ALA A 115 -5.27 -2.62 5.21
N LEU A 116 -5.16 -3.38 4.13
CA LEU A 116 -5.82 -4.68 3.98
C LEU A 116 -5.02 -5.73 4.76
N LEU A 117 -5.70 -6.54 5.56
CA LEU A 117 -5.07 -7.70 6.17
C LEU A 117 -4.85 -8.78 5.11
N ASP A 118 -3.63 -9.31 5.03
CA ASP A 118 -3.32 -10.48 4.20
C ASP A 118 -4.31 -11.60 4.53
N ASP A 119 -4.93 -12.18 3.51
CA ASP A 119 -5.98 -13.18 3.70
C ASP A 119 -5.49 -14.46 4.40
N ARG A 120 -4.19 -14.70 4.39
CA ARG A 120 -3.57 -15.82 5.12
C ARG A 120 -3.62 -15.63 6.64
N ASP A 121 -3.88 -14.42 7.11
CA ASP A 121 -3.95 -14.08 8.54
C ASP A 121 -5.39 -13.87 9.03
N LEU A 122 -6.40 -14.12 8.20
CA LEU A 122 -7.81 -13.93 8.60
C LEU A 122 -8.21 -14.79 9.78
N ALA A 123 -7.76 -16.06 9.82
CA ALA A 123 -8.08 -16.96 10.93
C ALA A 123 -7.50 -16.44 12.25
N ARG A 124 -6.28 -15.92 12.23
CA ARG A 124 -5.66 -15.34 13.42
C ARG A 124 -6.41 -14.11 13.92
N PHE A 125 -6.88 -13.27 13.03
CA PHE A 125 -7.71 -12.13 13.39
C PHE A 125 -9.02 -12.60 14.04
N ALA A 126 -9.69 -13.59 13.44
CA ALA A 126 -10.94 -14.12 13.95
C ALA A 126 -10.78 -14.75 15.35
N ASP A 127 -9.65 -15.38 15.64
CA ASP A 127 -9.36 -16.02 16.94
C ASP A 127 -9.29 -15.00 18.10
N GLN A 128 -9.15 -13.71 17.79
CA GLN A 128 -9.11 -12.64 18.79
C GLN A 128 -10.51 -12.16 19.21
N ASN A 129 -11.57 -12.78 18.69
CA ASN A 129 -12.96 -12.35 18.91
C ASN A 129 -13.18 -10.86 18.64
N PRO A 130 -12.78 -10.37 17.46
CA PRO A 130 -12.86 -8.95 17.14
C PRO A 130 -14.30 -8.50 16.88
N SER A 131 -14.52 -7.20 16.99
CA SER A 131 -15.78 -6.55 16.61
C SER A 131 -15.49 -5.46 15.59
N PRO A 132 -15.15 -5.81 14.35
CA PRO A 132 -14.81 -4.81 13.33
C PRO A 132 -16.04 -4.00 12.90
N GLU A 133 -15.81 -2.74 12.55
CA GLU A 133 -16.85 -1.90 11.96
C GLU A 133 -17.18 -2.41 10.56
N ALA A 134 -18.47 -2.52 10.24
CA ALA A 134 -18.91 -2.91 8.90
C ALA A 134 -18.78 -1.73 7.93
N VAL A 135 -18.18 -1.98 6.77
CA VAL A 135 -18.04 -0.98 5.69
C VAL A 135 -18.37 -1.62 4.35
N ASN A 136 -18.66 -0.81 3.35
CA ASN A 136 -18.78 -1.28 1.97
C ASN A 136 -17.44 -1.07 1.27
N ARG A 137 -16.98 -2.09 0.56
CA ARG A 137 -15.74 -2.01 -0.21
C ARG A 137 -15.73 -0.79 -1.14
N ALA A 138 -16.86 -0.52 -1.79
CA ALA A 138 -16.98 0.59 -2.73
C ALA A 138 -16.72 1.97 -2.11
N ASP A 139 -16.86 2.10 -0.78
CA ASP A 139 -16.73 3.38 -0.08
C ASP A 139 -15.34 3.59 0.54
N VAL A 140 -14.49 2.55 0.56
CA VAL A 140 -13.22 2.58 1.29
C VAL A 140 -12.26 3.62 0.73
N ALA A 141 -12.09 3.67 -0.59
CA ALA A 141 -11.16 4.61 -1.22
C ALA A 141 -11.53 6.07 -0.92
N ALA A 142 -12.81 6.42 -1.04
CA ALA A 142 -13.29 7.77 -0.75
C ALA A 142 -13.15 8.12 0.73
N ARG A 143 -13.48 7.17 1.62
CA ARG A 143 -13.41 7.37 3.07
C ARG A 143 -11.98 7.67 3.54
N PHE A 144 -10.99 6.97 2.98
CA PHE A 144 -9.59 7.10 3.40
C PHE A 144 -8.76 7.97 2.45
N GLY A 145 -9.37 8.52 1.40
CA GLY A 145 -8.74 9.53 0.55
C GLY A 145 -7.61 9.00 -0.32
N PHE A 146 -7.69 7.77 -0.81
CA PHE A 146 -6.68 7.24 -1.73
C PHE A 146 -7.29 6.93 -3.11
N VAL A 147 -6.42 6.87 -4.12
CA VAL A 147 -6.80 6.62 -5.51
C VAL A 147 -6.25 5.26 -5.95
N PRO A 148 -7.10 4.23 -6.12
CA PRO A 148 -6.63 2.88 -6.48
C PRO A 148 -5.95 2.78 -7.85
N ASP A 149 -6.37 3.58 -8.82
CA ASP A 149 -5.85 3.55 -10.19
C ASP A 149 -5.50 4.96 -10.65
N PRO A 150 -4.31 5.48 -10.28
CA PRO A 150 -3.92 6.83 -10.65
C PRO A 150 -3.79 7.01 -12.16
N LYS A 151 -4.28 8.15 -12.65
CA LYS A 151 -4.19 8.57 -14.05
C LYS A 151 -3.49 9.91 -14.14
N PRO A 152 -2.91 10.24 -15.32
CA PRO A 152 -2.31 11.55 -15.55
C PRO A 152 -3.32 12.68 -15.32
N GLY A 153 -2.85 13.76 -14.70
CA GLY A 153 -3.68 14.96 -14.44
C GLY A 153 -3.80 15.41 -12.97
#